data_2a5af0fcc623695e6d277ffc62888ba0
#
_entry.id   2a5af0fcc623695e6d277ffc62888ba0
#
_cell.length_a   1.000
_cell.length_b   1.000
_cell.length_c   1.000
_cell.angle_alpha   90.00
_cell.angle_beta   90.00
_cell.angle_gamma   90.00
#
_symmetry.space_group_name_H-M   'P 1'
#
loop_
_entity.id
_entity.type
_entity.pdbx_description
1 polymer ?
#
loop_
_entity_poly.entity_id
_entity_poly.type
_entity_poly.pdbx_seq_one_letter_code
_entity_poly.pdbx_strand_id
1 'polypeptide(L)'
;MKTLFITALLAIIITSCNHKAKETDGIETKSTSNELYACSMHPEITGKKSEECSKCGMELTEPVQQKEATHNHNDGSHEHKDTTTVEAQNVQEKTEVSQESTKQFSTSEIIANYLKLKNALTKDDSKVAAITAKSLLKTFNSTDTSSLNSKLKNELLSILEKGSVHAKHIGDNSGKIHNQREHFIMLSNSINDLIITFGSKQKLYQDFCPMANDGKGAIWISEVKEIKNPYYGAEMLSCGSLKKTF
;
A
#
# COMPACT_ATOMS: atom_id res chain seq x y z
N MET A 1 -46.76 -11.59 -53.53
CA MET A 1 -47.64 -10.44 -53.28
C MET A 1 -46.88 -9.50 -52.37
N LYS A 2 -46.27 -8.43 -52.94
CA LYS A 2 -46.76 -7.06 -52.94
C LYS A 2 -47.17 -6.68 -51.51
N THR A 3 -46.63 -5.68 -50.81
CA THR A 3 -46.37 -4.24 -51.04
C THR A 3 -45.73 -3.72 -49.76
N LEU A 4 -45.00 -2.76 -49.67
CA LEU A 4 -44.75 -1.40 -50.11
C LEU A 4 -44.30 -0.53 -48.90
N PHE A 5 -43.17 0.07 -49.02
CA PHE A 5 -42.69 1.35 -48.56
C PHE A 5 -43.53 2.20 -47.58
N ILE A 6 -42.87 2.76 -46.56
CA ILE A 6 -42.96 4.24 -46.34
C ILE A 6 -41.68 4.66 -45.60
N THR A 7 -40.91 5.51 -46.27
CA THR A 7 -39.84 6.37 -45.76
C THR A 7 -40.49 7.59 -45.12
N ALA A 8 -40.07 7.93 -43.89
CA ALA A 8 -40.34 9.23 -43.30
C ALA A 8 -39.02 9.86 -42.88
N LEU A 9 -38.59 10.79 -43.73
CA LEU A 9 -37.51 11.72 -43.54
C LEU A 9 -38.03 12.83 -42.61
N LEU A 10 -37.45 13.02 -41.44
CA LEU A 10 -37.74 14.19 -40.59
C LEU A 10 -36.46 14.99 -40.37
N ALA A 11 -36.31 16.04 -41.13
CA ALA A 11 -35.29 17.08 -40.98
C ALA A 11 -35.72 17.98 -39.81
N ILE A 12 -34.91 18.09 -38.76
CA ILE A 12 -35.09 19.13 -37.74
C ILE A 12 -33.98 20.16 -37.86
N ILE A 13 -34.41 21.35 -38.14
CA ILE A 13 -33.64 22.57 -38.34
C ILE A 13 -33.16 23.09 -37.00
N ILE A 14 -31.85 23.30 -36.89
CA ILE A 14 -31.22 23.98 -35.75
C ILE A 14 -31.30 25.49 -35.95
N THR A 15 -32.14 26.16 -35.19
CA THR A 15 -32.10 27.62 -35.03
C THR A 15 -31.16 27.98 -33.91
N SER A 16 -30.07 28.62 -34.34
CA SER A 16 -29.14 29.36 -33.51
C SER A 16 -29.82 30.59 -32.94
N CYS A 17 -29.83 30.77 -31.64
CA CYS A 17 -30.09 32.07 -31.01
C CYS A 17 -28.89 32.47 -30.16
N ASN A 18 -28.17 33.43 -30.71
CA ASN A 18 -27.20 34.27 -30.04
C ASN A 18 -27.95 35.30 -29.19
N HIS A 19 -27.73 35.28 -27.86
CA HIS A 19 -28.16 36.40 -27.01
C HIS A 19 -27.01 36.89 -26.16
N LYS A 20 -26.58 38.08 -26.46
CA LYS A 20 -25.59 38.90 -25.78
C LYS A 20 -26.32 39.84 -24.83
N ALA A 21 -25.86 39.97 -23.63
CA ALA A 21 -25.93 41.03 -22.62
C ALA A 21 -26.30 40.46 -21.22
N LYS A 22 -25.78 40.84 -20.12
CA LYS A 22 -25.05 42.02 -19.63
C LYS A 22 -24.54 41.70 -18.23
N GLU A 23 -23.42 42.27 -17.87
CA GLU A 23 -22.75 42.23 -16.58
C GLU A 23 -23.66 42.50 -15.39
N THR A 24 -23.45 41.78 -14.30
CA THR A 24 -23.38 42.35 -12.95
C THR A 24 -22.51 41.49 -12.05
N ASP A 25 -21.66 42.17 -11.32
CA ASP A 25 -20.67 41.72 -10.36
C ASP A 25 -21.11 40.62 -9.38
N GLY A 26 -20.27 39.62 -9.20
CA GLY A 26 -20.20 38.71 -8.13
C GLY A 26 -18.81 38.09 -8.12
N ILE A 27 -17.89 38.68 -7.38
CA ILE A 27 -16.52 38.16 -7.18
C ILE A 27 -16.63 36.87 -6.38
N GLU A 28 -16.73 35.73 -7.07
CA GLU A 28 -16.30 34.45 -6.51
C GLU A 28 -14.85 34.22 -6.91
N THR A 29 -13.94 34.52 -6.00
CA THR A 29 -12.55 34.11 -6.07
C THR A 29 -12.47 32.59 -6.02
N LYS A 30 -12.58 31.95 -7.19
CA LYS A 30 -12.21 30.57 -7.39
C LYS A 30 -10.67 30.51 -7.35
N SER A 31 -10.14 30.35 -6.16
CA SER A 31 -8.74 29.99 -5.95
C SER A 31 -8.50 28.64 -6.63
N THR A 32 -8.03 28.66 -7.87
CA THR A 32 -7.40 27.49 -8.49
C THR A 32 -6.00 27.39 -7.90
N SER A 33 -5.88 26.80 -6.72
CA SER A 33 -4.61 26.32 -6.26
C SER A 33 -4.20 25.20 -7.22
N ASN A 34 -3.17 25.45 -8.02
CA ASN A 34 -2.48 24.41 -8.81
C ASN A 34 -1.68 23.50 -7.88
N GLU A 35 -2.34 22.92 -6.89
CA GLU A 35 -1.73 21.92 -6.03
C GLU A 35 -1.56 20.63 -6.84
N LEU A 36 -0.32 20.22 -7.04
CA LEU A 36 0.02 18.95 -7.62
C LEU A 36 0.05 17.88 -6.55
N TYR A 37 -0.45 16.70 -6.90
CA TYR A 37 -0.43 15.52 -6.05
C TYR A 37 0.40 14.44 -6.73
N ALA A 38 1.17 13.70 -5.94
CA ALA A 38 1.97 12.57 -6.37
C ALA A 38 1.31 11.25 -6.01
N CYS A 39 1.69 10.20 -6.71
CA CYS A 39 1.40 8.85 -6.30
C CYS A 39 2.33 8.45 -5.13
N SER A 40 1.77 7.88 -4.07
CA SER A 40 2.56 7.43 -2.91
C SER A 40 3.60 6.36 -3.26
N MET A 41 3.37 5.56 -4.31
CA MET A 41 4.32 4.54 -4.80
C MET A 41 5.23 5.05 -5.92
N HIS A 42 4.76 6.02 -6.71
CA HIS A 42 5.48 6.58 -7.86
C HIS A 42 5.55 8.10 -7.70
N PRO A 43 6.40 8.62 -6.82
CA PRO A 43 6.48 10.06 -6.53
C PRO A 43 6.80 10.92 -7.76
N GLU A 44 7.37 10.31 -8.79
CA GLU A 44 7.63 10.93 -10.10
C GLU A 44 6.37 11.14 -10.95
N ILE A 45 5.28 10.43 -10.63
CA ILE A 45 3.98 10.60 -11.30
C ILE A 45 3.16 11.61 -10.52
N THR A 46 3.00 12.79 -11.09
CA THR A 46 2.25 13.89 -10.48
C THR A 46 1.11 14.32 -11.38
N GLY A 47 0.04 14.85 -10.78
CA GLY A 47 -1.15 15.31 -11.47
C GLY A 47 -2.11 15.99 -10.52
N LYS A 48 -3.39 16.08 -10.88
CA LYS A 48 -4.42 16.63 -10.02
C LYS A 48 -4.79 15.64 -8.92
N LYS A 49 -5.34 16.15 -7.83
CA LYS A 49 -5.88 15.32 -6.77
C LYS A 49 -6.87 14.29 -7.32
N SER A 50 -6.72 13.04 -6.91
CA SER A 50 -7.55 11.91 -7.34
C SER A 50 -7.44 11.52 -8.82
N GLU A 51 -6.49 12.05 -9.59
CA GLU A 51 -6.10 11.43 -10.87
C GLU A 51 -5.47 10.06 -10.62
N GLU A 52 -5.67 9.12 -11.55
CA GLU A 52 -5.05 7.80 -11.46
C GLU A 52 -3.58 7.83 -11.88
N CYS A 53 -2.73 7.22 -11.09
CA CYS A 53 -1.33 7.02 -11.44
C CYS A 53 -1.22 6.12 -12.68
N SER A 54 -0.58 6.59 -13.74
CA SER A 54 -0.41 5.84 -15.00
C SER A 54 0.39 4.55 -14.85
N LYS A 55 1.19 4.41 -13.77
CA LYS A 55 1.97 3.20 -13.50
C LYS A 55 1.20 2.13 -12.72
N CYS A 56 0.42 2.51 -11.70
CA CYS A 56 -0.18 1.53 -10.79
C CYS A 56 -1.70 1.67 -10.61
N GLY A 57 -2.32 2.70 -11.20
CA GLY A 57 -3.76 2.94 -11.08
C GLY A 57 -4.23 3.46 -9.71
N MET A 58 -3.31 3.84 -8.82
CA MET A 58 -3.66 4.51 -7.56
C MET A 58 -3.98 5.98 -7.80
N GLU A 59 -4.90 6.51 -6.99
CA GLU A 59 -5.16 7.94 -6.97
C GLU A 59 -3.94 8.72 -6.46
N LEU A 60 -3.70 9.89 -7.04
CA LEU A 60 -2.67 10.83 -6.60
C LEU A 60 -3.18 11.56 -5.36
N THR A 61 -2.60 11.28 -4.21
CA THR A 61 -3.06 11.77 -2.90
C THR A 61 -2.02 12.53 -2.11
N GLU A 62 -0.73 12.36 -2.42
CA GLU A 62 0.36 13.02 -1.70
C GLU A 62 0.58 14.43 -2.24
N PRO A 63 0.36 15.50 -1.44
CA PRO A 63 0.59 16.86 -1.90
C PRO A 63 2.07 17.11 -2.18
N VAL A 64 2.40 17.56 -3.38
CA VAL A 64 3.76 17.93 -3.77
C VAL A 64 4.06 19.32 -3.26
N GLN A 65 4.89 19.45 -2.22
CA GLN A 65 5.40 20.74 -1.77
C GLN A 65 6.37 21.29 -2.82
N GLN A 66 5.99 22.35 -3.51
CA GLN A 66 6.92 23.10 -4.34
C GLN A 66 7.94 23.73 -3.41
N LYS A 67 9.14 23.14 -3.31
CA LYS A 67 10.29 23.82 -2.74
C LYS A 67 10.69 24.92 -3.71
N GLU A 68 10.39 26.15 -3.38
CA GLU A 68 11.05 27.29 -4.01
C GLU A 68 12.56 27.12 -3.82
N ALA A 69 13.27 27.11 -4.96
CA ALA A 69 14.72 26.99 -4.99
C ALA A 69 15.34 28.32 -4.51
N THR A 70 15.60 28.41 -3.22
CA THR A 70 16.57 29.39 -2.70
C THR A 70 17.87 28.65 -2.49
N HIS A 71 18.80 28.90 -3.41
CA HIS A 71 20.21 28.56 -3.24
C HIS A 71 20.77 29.35 -2.07
N ASN A 72 21.21 28.66 -1.04
CA ASN A 72 22.21 29.18 -0.12
C ASN A 72 23.18 28.05 0.20
N HIS A 73 24.38 28.17 -0.38
CA HIS A 73 25.56 27.46 0.05
C HIS A 73 25.97 27.99 1.41
N ASN A 74 26.10 27.13 2.39
CA ASN A 74 27.08 27.35 3.44
C ASN A 74 27.67 26.02 3.88
N ASP A 75 28.96 25.96 3.66
CA ASP A 75 29.94 24.97 4.07
C ASP A 75 30.10 25.02 5.60
N GLY A 76 30.30 23.87 6.23
CA GLY A 76 30.52 23.84 7.68
C GLY A 76 30.76 22.42 8.19
N SER A 77 31.98 21.96 8.07
CA SER A 77 32.55 20.80 8.76
C SER A 77 32.42 20.90 10.28
N HIS A 78 32.23 19.77 10.96
CA HIS A 78 32.82 19.40 12.28
C HIS A 78 32.36 17.98 12.64
N GLU A 79 33.29 17.05 12.58
CA GLU A 79 34.11 16.50 13.68
C GLU A 79 33.43 15.42 14.53
N HIS A 80 34.04 14.23 14.43
CA HIS A 80 33.90 13.06 15.29
C HIS A 80 34.22 13.36 16.77
N LYS A 81 33.47 12.72 17.65
CA LYS A 81 34.04 12.36 18.97
C LYS A 81 33.44 11.02 19.42
N ASP A 82 34.34 10.06 19.51
CA ASP A 82 34.22 8.80 20.23
C ASP A 82 34.08 9.02 21.74
N THR A 83 33.55 7.98 22.38
CA THR A 83 33.94 7.42 23.71
C THR A 83 32.69 7.24 24.60
N THR A 84 32.32 6.11 25.10
CA THR A 84 32.86 5.06 25.93
C THR A 84 31.73 4.26 26.57
N THR A 85 31.87 2.96 26.53
CA THR A 85 31.36 1.84 27.34
C THR A 85 30.95 2.18 28.77
N VAL A 86 29.82 1.65 29.29
CA VAL A 86 29.69 0.99 30.60
C VAL A 86 28.50 0.03 30.66
N GLU A 87 28.82 -1.22 30.90
CA GLU A 87 28.34 -2.28 31.76
C GLU A 87 26.86 -2.47 32.12
N ALA A 88 26.56 -3.75 32.08
CA ALA A 88 25.36 -4.48 32.46
C ALA A 88 24.96 -4.28 33.93
N GLN A 89 23.64 -4.26 34.17
CA GLN A 89 23.09 -4.86 35.38
C GLN A 89 21.75 -5.58 35.09
N ASN A 90 21.79 -6.84 35.43
CA ASN A 90 20.73 -7.82 35.44
C ASN A 90 19.79 -7.53 36.64
N VAL A 91 18.50 -7.38 36.38
CA VAL A 91 17.48 -7.54 37.41
C VAL A 91 16.36 -8.41 36.85
N GLN A 92 16.37 -9.66 37.25
CA GLN A 92 15.22 -10.55 37.16
C GLN A 92 14.19 -10.09 38.20
N GLU A 93 13.02 -9.70 37.73
CA GLU A 93 11.83 -9.65 38.56
C GLU A 93 10.74 -10.50 37.92
N LYS A 94 10.57 -11.67 38.56
CA LYS A 94 9.53 -12.64 38.28
C LYS A 94 8.25 -12.14 38.93
N THR A 95 7.33 -11.63 38.12
CA THR A 95 5.96 -11.34 38.57
C THR A 95 5.02 -12.31 37.86
N GLU A 96 4.57 -13.30 38.64
CA GLU A 96 3.43 -14.13 38.29
C GLU A 96 2.18 -13.25 38.29
N VAL A 97 1.59 -13.06 37.10
CA VAL A 97 0.27 -12.45 36.95
C VAL A 97 -0.71 -13.49 36.46
N SER A 98 -1.68 -13.74 37.30
CA SER A 98 -2.84 -14.59 37.12
C SER A 98 -3.44 -14.49 35.71
N GLN A 99 -3.70 -15.66 35.13
CA GLN A 99 -4.41 -15.82 33.86
C GLN A 99 -5.88 -15.42 34.03
N GLU A 100 -6.18 -14.18 33.73
CA GLU A 100 -7.51 -13.79 33.31
C GLU A 100 -7.52 -13.87 31.78
N SER A 101 -8.38 -14.70 31.21
CA SER A 101 -8.47 -14.93 29.76
C SER A 101 -9.06 -13.71 29.06
N THR A 102 -8.28 -12.63 29.00
CA THR A 102 -8.56 -11.50 28.11
C THR A 102 -8.35 -11.98 26.69
N LYS A 103 -9.32 -11.76 25.82
CA LYS A 103 -9.28 -12.04 24.40
C LYS A 103 -8.13 -11.24 23.80
N GLN A 104 -6.94 -11.81 23.81
CA GLN A 104 -5.71 -11.14 23.38
C GLN A 104 -5.74 -10.96 21.86
N PHE A 105 -5.39 -9.77 21.37
CA PHE A 105 -5.19 -9.51 19.96
C PHE A 105 -4.24 -10.57 19.35
N SER A 106 -4.60 -11.07 18.18
CA SER A 106 -3.80 -12.09 17.47
C SER A 106 -3.60 -11.71 16.02
N THR A 107 -2.34 -11.72 15.58
CA THR A 107 -1.93 -11.50 14.18
C THR A 107 -2.20 -12.69 13.26
N SER A 108 -2.60 -13.85 13.83
CA SER A 108 -2.58 -15.14 13.13
C SER A 108 -3.44 -15.18 11.87
N GLU A 109 -4.65 -14.59 11.89
CA GLU A 109 -5.54 -14.60 10.73
C GLU A 109 -5.03 -13.69 9.61
N ILE A 110 -4.51 -12.51 9.97
CA ILE A 110 -3.89 -11.59 9.03
C ILE A 110 -2.70 -12.25 8.33
N ILE A 111 -1.80 -12.84 9.11
CA ILE A 111 -0.62 -13.55 8.60
C ILE A 111 -1.03 -14.71 7.71
N ALA A 112 -2.01 -15.52 8.12
CA ALA A 112 -2.48 -16.66 7.31
C ALA A 112 -3.01 -16.23 5.93
N ASN A 113 -3.79 -15.14 5.85
CA ASN A 113 -4.29 -14.61 4.58
C ASN A 113 -3.18 -13.99 3.74
N TYR A 114 -2.23 -13.28 4.34
CA TYR A 114 -1.06 -12.78 3.65
C TYR A 114 -0.22 -13.92 3.03
N LEU A 115 0.05 -14.99 3.77
CA LEU A 115 0.82 -16.15 3.27
C LEU A 115 0.12 -16.85 2.11
N LYS A 116 -1.23 -16.97 2.14
CA LYS A 116 -1.99 -17.47 0.99
C LYS A 116 -1.82 -16.59 -0.23
N LEU A 117 -1.88 -15.25 -0.06
CA LEU A 117 -1.64 -14.29 -1.14
C LEU A 117 -0.22 -14.43 -1.70
N LYS A 118 0.79 -14.45 -0.83
CA LYS A 118 2.19 -14.69 -1.20
C LYS A 118 2.32 -15.96 -2.04
N ASN A 119 1.70 -17.06 -1.60
CA ASN A 119 1.76 -18.33 -2.29
C ASN A 119 1.02 -18.35 -3.64
N ALA A 120 -0.02 -17.55 -3.81
CA ALA A 120 -0.66 -17.34 -5.12
C ALA A 120 0.28 -16.62 -6.10
N LEU A 121 0.97 -15.56 -5.64
CA LEU A 121 1.92 -14.81 -6.46
C LEU A 121 3.16 -15.62 -6.84
N THR A 122 3.63 -16.52 -5.98
CA THR A 122 4.74 -17.45 -6.33
C THR A 122 4.37 -18.47 -7.40
N LYS A 123 3.07 -18.69 -7.61
CA LYS A 123 2.51 -19.61 -8.64
C LYS A 123 1.99 -18.89 -9.87
N ASP A 124 2.22 -17.59 -9.99
CA ASP A 124 1.70 -16.74 -11.05
C ASP A 124 0.16 -16.73 -11.15
N ASP A 125 -0.54 -17.10 -10.05
CA ASP A 125 -2.00 -17.17 -9.99
C ASP A 125 -2.60 -15.83 -9.57
N SER A 126 -2.73 -14.94 -10.54
CA SER A 126 -3.31 -13.61 -10.35
C SER A 126 -4.78 -13.63 -9.86
N LYS A 127 -5.56 -14.65 -10.27
CA LYS A 127 -6.97 -14.76 -9.86
C LYS A 127 -7.09 -15.13 -8.39
N VAL A 128 -6.32 -16.14 -7.95
CA VAL A 128 -6.28 -16.54 -6.54
C VAL A 128 -5.65 -15.43 -5.69
N ALA A 129 -4.64 -14.73 -6.19
CA ALA A 129 -4.05 -13.58 -5.53
C ALA A 129 -5.12 -12.49 -5.25
N ALA A 130 -5.94 -12.15 -6.24
CA ALA A 130 -7.02 -11.19 -6.08
C ALA A 130 -8.08 -11.62 -5.03
N ILE A 131 -8.51 -12.87 -5.08
CA ILE A 131 -9.49 -13.43 -4.13
C ILE A 131 -8.93 -13.38 -2.70
N THR A 132 -7.67 -13.78 -2.55
CA THR A 132 -7.03 -13.84 -1.23
C THR A 132 -6.77 -12.44 -0.67
N ALA A 133 -6.40 -11.49 -1.53
CA ALA A 133 -6.23 -10.09 -1.12
C ALA A 133 -7.55 -9.47 -0.63
N LYS A 134 -8.68 -9.75 -1.26
CA LYS A 134 -10.01 -9.34 -0.79
C LYS A 134 -10.35 -9.96 0.58
N SER A 135 -9.96 -11.21 0.80
CA SER A 135 -10.12 -11.86 2.10
C SER A 135 -9.25 -11.20 3.16
N LEU A 136 -8.01 -10.85 2.84
CA LEU A 136 -7.11 -10.12 3.73
C LEU A 136 -7.65 -8.74 4.08
N LEU A 137 -8.16 -8.00 3.10
CA LEU A 137 -8.82 -6.70 3.31
C LEU A 137 -10.01 -6.83 4.28
N LYS A 138 -10.84 -7.87 4.11
CA LYS A 138 -11.93 -8.14 5.04
C LYS A 138 -11.41 -8.39 6.46
N THR A 139 -10.34 -9.17 6.62
CA THR A 139 -9.72 -9.43 7.92
C THR A 139 -9.20 -8.13 8.55
N PHE A 140 -8.53 -7.26 7.79
CA PHE A 140 -8.10 -5.94 8.27
C PHE A 140 -9.27 -5.13 8.82
N ASN A 141 -10.37 -5.03 8.06
CA ASN A 141 -11.55 -4.25 8.43
C ASN A 141 -12.34 -4.83 9.61
N SER A 142 -12.21 -6.13 9.89
CA SER A 142 -12.90 -6.81 10.99
C SER A 142 -12.01 -7.06 12.22
N THR A 143 -10.78 -6.52 12.21
CA THR A 143 -9.83 -6.72 13.30
C THR A 143 -10.29 -6.03 14.58
N ASP A 144 -10.48 -6.81 15.64
CA ASP A 144 -10.84 -6.30 16.96
C ASP A 144 -9.61 -5.70 17.66
N THR A 145 -9.71 -4.43 18.02
CA THR A 145 -8.66 -3.68 18.70
C THR A 145 -8.98 -3.37 20.17
N SER A 146 -10.09 -3.89 20.68
CA SER A 146 -10.62 -3.53 22.00
C SER A 146 -9.71 -3.92 23.18
N SER A 147 -8.90 -4.98 23.00
CA SER A 147 -7.96 -5.48 24.01
C SER A 147 -6.63 -4.70 24.08
N LEU A 148 -6.41 -3.75 23.17
CA LEU A 148 -5.16 -2.99 23.09
C LEU A 148 -5.26 -1.65 23.84
N ASN A 149 -4.17 -1.25 24.48
CA ASN A 149 -4.05 0.11 24.99
C ASN A 149 -3.99 1.14 23.84
N SER A 150 -4.25 2.41 24.14
CA SER A 150 -4.37 3.48 23.11
C SER A 150 -3.17 3.58 22.18
N LYS A 151 -1.94 3.41 22.70
CA LYS A 151 -0.72 3.48 21.89
C LYS A 151 -0.67 2.35 20.86
N LEU A 152 -0.77 1.10 21.32
CA LEU A 152 -0.74 -0.07 20.43
C LEU A 152 -1.92 -0.10 19.47
N LYS A 153 -3.09 0.36 19.91
CA LYS A 153 -4.27 0.49 19.03
C LYS A 153 -4.00 1.45 17.88
N ASN A 154 -3.46 2.64 18.14
CA ASN A 154 -3.16 3.62 17.10
C ASN A 154 -2.09 3.10 16.12
N GLU A 155 -1.06 2.41 16.64
CA GLU A 155 -0.03 1.79 15.84
C GLU A 155 -0.60 0.68 14.94
N LEU A 156 -1.45 -0.20 15.48
CA LEU A 156 -2.15 -1.22 14.72
C LEU A 156 -3.02 -0.61 13.63
N LEU A 157 -3.85 0.38 13.96
CA LEU A 157 -4.73 1.02 12.99
C LEU A 157 -3.95 1.65 11.83
N SER A 158 -2.81 2.30 12.10
CA SER A 158 -1.93 2.84 11.05
C SER A 158 -1.37 1.75 10.13
N ILE A 159 -0.95 0.60 10.70
CA ILE A 159 -0.46 -0.54 9.92
C ILE A 159 -1.57 -1.13 9.06
N LEU A 160 -2.76 -1.33 9.65
CA LEU A 160 -3.91 -1.90 8.93
C LEU A 160 -4.41 -0.98 7.81
N GLU A 161 -4.44 0.33 8.02
CA GLU A 161 -4.83 1.31 7.02
C GLU A 161 -3.91 1.23 5.79
N LYS A 162 -2.59 1.30 5.99
CA LYS A 162 -1.60 1.15 4.91
C LYS A 162 -1.75 -0.19 4.19
N GLY A 163 -1.85 -1.28 4.95
CA GLY A 163 -2.05 -2.62 4.38
C GLY A 163 -3.35 -2.76 3.58
N SER A 164 -4.43 -2.14 4.04
CA SER A 164 -5.75 -2.19 3.42
C SER A 164 -5.76 -1.56 2.02
N VAL A 165 -5.08 -0.43 1.84
CA VAL A 165 -4.94 0.22 0.52
C VAL A 165 -4.34 -0.76 -0.49
N HIS A 166 -3.23 -1.39 -0.14
CA HIS A 166 -2.53 -2.30 -1.04
C HIS A 166 -3.28 -3.63 -1.24
N ALA A 167 -3.90 -4.18 -0.18
CA ALA A 167 -4.75 -5.37 -0.31
C ALA A 167 -5.95 -5.11 -1.25
N LYS A 168 -6.57 -3.93 -1.18
CA LYS A 168 -7.64 -3.53 -2.08
C LYS A 168 -7.16 -3.51 -3.54
N HIS A 169 -6.04 -2.84 -3.81
CA HIS A 169 -5.50 -2.75 -5.17
C HIS A 169 -5.11 -4.12 -5.74
N ILE A 170 -4.49 -5.01 -4.96
CA ILE A 170 -4.23 -6.38 -5.39
C ILE A 170 -5.54 -7.09 -5.74
N GLY A 171 -6.57 -6.91 -4.91
CA GLY A 171 -7.89 -7.51 -5.10
C GLY A 171 -8.61 -7.04 -6.35
N ASP A 172 -8.43 -5.78 -6.74
CA ASP A 172 -9.10 -5.17 -7.89
C ASP A 172 -8.35 -5.40 -9.21
N ASN A 173 -7.07 -5.79 -9.15
CA ASN A 173 -6.22 -6.04 -10.31
C ASN A 173 -6.12 -7.52 -10.71
N SER A 174 -7.22 -8.27 -10.65
CA SER A 174 -7.26 -9.66 -11.13
C SER A 174 -6.87 -9.75 -12.61
N GLY A 175 -5.94 -10.64 -12.95
CA GLY A 175 -5.38 -10.78 -14.29
C GLY A 175 -4.17 -9.88 -14.58
N LYS A 176 -3.87 -8.91 -13.72
CA LYS A 176 -2.76 -7.97 -13.87
C LYS A 176 -1.69 -8.26 -12.81
N ILE A 177 -0.99 -9.39 -12.95
CA ILE A 177 -0.07 -9.88 -11.91
C ILE A 177 1.07 -8.91 -11.60
N HIS A 178 1.54 -8.15 -12.59
CA HIS A 178 2.58 -7.14 -12.41
C HIS A 178 2.13 -6.07 -11.41
N ASN A 179 0.95 -5.48 -11.61
CA ASN A 179 0.38 -4.49 -10.68
C ASN A 179 0.14 -5.09 -9.28
N GLN A 180 -0.29 -6.36 -9.22
CA GLN A 180 -0.46 -7.04 -7.93
C GLN A 180 0.86 -7.16 -7.18
N ARG A 181 1.97 -7.48 -7.87
CA ARG A 181 3.31 -7.59 -7.29
C ARG A 181 3.85 -6.25 -6.81
N GLU A 182 3.60 -5.16 -7.51
CA GLU A 182 3.98 -3.81 -7.07
C GLU A 182 3.31 -3.47 -5.73
N HIS A 183 1.99 -3.66 -5.64
CA HIS A 183 1.28 -3.44 -4.38
C HIS A 183 1.67 -4.42 -3.28
N PHE A 184 2.07 -5.63 -3.63
CA PHE A 184 2.51 -6.64 -2.67
C PHE A 184 3.82 -6.24 -1.96
N ILE A 185 4.67 -5.42 -2.58
CA ILE A 185 5.87 -4.84 -1.95
C ILE A 185 5.48 -4.04 -0.69
N MET A 186 4.56 -3.11 -0.85
CA MET A 186 4.13 -2.23 0.25
C MET A 186 3.30 -2.99 1.29
N LEU A 187 2.48 -3.93 0.86
CA LEU A 187 1.76 -4.82 1.76
C LEU A 187 2.72 -5.65 2.61
N SER A 188 3.80 -6.16 2.03
CA SER A 188 4.82 -6.93 2.75
C SER A 188 5.52 -6.10 3.82
N ASN A 189 5.77 -4.81 3.57
CA ASN A 189 6.29 -3.90 4.59
C ASN A 189 5.30 -3.74 5.75
N SER A 190 4.00 -3.54 5.46
CA SER A 190 2.98 -3.44 6.50
C SER A 190 2.87 -4.72 7.34
N ILE A 191 2.97 -5.89 6.73
CA ILE A 191 2.96 -7.17 7.46
C ILE A 191 4.24 -7.36 8.28
N ASN A 192 5.39 -6.94 7.78
CA ASN A 192 6.63 -6.94 8.54
C ASN A 192 6.51 -6.07 9.80
N ASP A 193 5.99 -4.86 9.69
CA ASP A 193 5.76 -3.96 10.81
C ASP A 193 4.77 -4.54 11.82
N LEU A 194 3.71 -5.19 11.33
CA LEU A 194 2.75 -5.92 12.17
C LEU A 194 3.45 -6.99 13.02
N ILE A 195 4.33 -7.79 12.41
CA ILE A 195 5.05 -8.88 13.08
C ILE A 195 6.08 -8.32 14.07
N ILE A 196 6.77 -7.24 13.72
CA ILE A 196 7.74 -6.59 14.62
C ILE A 196 7.03 -6.06 15.87
N THR A 197 5.86 -5.43 15.70
CA THR A 197 5.15 -4.78 16.80
C THR A 197 4.35 -5.77 17.67
N PHE A 198 3.69 -6.74 17.06
CA PHE A 198 2.72 -7.60 17.75
C PHE A 198 3.14 -9.07 17.83
N GLY A 199 4.24 -9.43 17.16
CA GLY A 199 4.74 -10.79 17.11
C GLY A 199 3.95 -11.74 16.22
N SER A 200 4.39 -12.99 16.19
CA SER A 200 3.75 -14.11 15.50
C SER A 200 3.74 -15.35 16.40
N LYS A 201 2.64 -16.12 16.37
CA LYS A 201 2.57 -17.42 17.07
C LYS A 201 3.29 -18.53 16.32
N GLN A 202 3.62 -18.34 15.07
CA GLN A 202 4.33 -19.31 14.22
C GLN A 202 5.70 -18.78 13.83
N LYS A 203 6.62 -19.68 13.54
CA LYS A 203 7.93 -19.34 12.99
C LYS A 203 7.77 -18.77 11.59
N LEU A 204 8.38 -17.62 11.33
CA LEU A 204 8.34 -16.93 10.05
C LEU A 204 9.75 -16.51 9.62
N TYR A 205 9.89 -16.29 8.33
CA TYR A 205 11.13 -15.88 7.69
C TYR A 205 10.88 -14.59 6.91
N GLN A 206 11.78 -13.62 7.04
CA GLN A 206 11.82 -12.45 6.19
C GLN A 206 12.87 -12.69 5.13
N ASP A 207 12.43 -12.75 3.90
CA ASP A 207 13.28 -12.89 2.73
C ASP A 207 13.40 -11.56 1.98
N PHE A 208 14.38 -11.45 1.09
CA PHE A 208 14.66 -10.24 0.32
C PHE A 208 15.13 -10.58 -1.09
N CYS A 209 14.56 -9.93 -2.09
CA CYS A 209 15.00 -9.97 -3.47
C CYS A 209 15.63 -8.62 -3.86
N PRO A 210 16.91 -8.55 -4.23
CA PRO A 210 17.55 -7.28 -4.59
C PRO A 210 17.09 -6.73 -5.94
N MET A 211 16.52 -7.57 -6.80
CA MET A 211 16.07 -7.17 -8.14
C MET A 211 14.64 -6.62 -8.17
N ALA A 212 13.84 -6.90 -7.14
CA ALA A 212 12.48 -6.39 -7.06
C ALA A 212 12.47 -4.86 -6.89
N ASN A 213 11.30 -4.21 -7.17
CA ASN A 213 11.13 -2.78 -7.00
C ASN A 213 12.16 -1.95 -7.80
N ASP A 214 12.29 -2.24 -9.08
CA ASP A 214 13.22 -1.56 -10.01
C ASP A 214 14.68 -1.58 -9.50
N GLY A 215 15.10 -2.71 -8.89
CA GLY A 215 16.45 -2.87 -8.36
C GLY A 215 16.70 -2.23 -7.00
N LYS A 216 15.68 -1.61 -6.38
CA LYS A 216 15.77 -1.09 -5.00
C LYS A 216 15.70 -2.22 -3.96
N GLY A 217 15.20 -3.37 -4.38
CA GLY A 217 14.95 -4.53 -3.55
C GLY A 217 13.61 -4.48 -2.81
N ALA A 218 13.12 -5.67 -2.47
CA ALA A 218 11.90 -5.80 -1.68
C ALA A 218 11.95 -7.02 -0.76
N ILE A 219 11.30 -6.91 0.40
CA ILE A 219 11.15 -8.00 1.36
C ILE A 219 9.82 -8.71 1.17
N TRP A 220 9.73 -9.96 1.62
CA TRP A 220 8.47 -10.64 1.90
C TRP A 220 8.59 -11.52 3.13
N ILE A 221 7.45 -11.93 3.67
CA ILE A 221 7.37 -12.87 4.81
C ILE A 221 6.97 -14.24 4.29
N SER A 222 7.64 -15.27 4.79
CA SER A 222 7.43 -16.67 4.39
C SER A 222 7.24 -17.57 5.61
N GLU A 223 6.44 -18.62 5.45
CA GLU A 223 6.26 -19.71 6.41
C GLU A 223 7.31 -20.83 6.24
N VAL A 224 8.04 -20.82 5.15
CA VAL A 224 9.09 -21.80 4.84
C VAL A 224 10.44 -21.12 4.64
N LYS A 225 11.51 -21.82 5.03
CA LYS A 225 12.89 -21.32 4.91
C LYS A 225 13.37 -21.29 3.45
N GLU A 226 12.77 -22.12 2.60
CA GLU A 226 13.08 -22.16 1.18
C GLU A 226 12.64 -20.86 0.51
N ILE A 227 13.54 -20.25 -0.27
CA ILE A 227 13.22 -19.05 -1.04
C ILE A 227 12.19 -19.37 -2.12
N LYS A 228 11.05 -18.71 -2.04
CA LYS A 228 9.99 -18.73 -3.05
C LYS A 228 9.52 -17.31 -3.32
N ASN A 229 10.12 -16.73 -4.37
CA ASN A 229 9.99 -15.31 -4.68
C ASN A 229 8.59 -14.97 -5.26
N PRO A 230 7.77 -14.18 -4.58
CA PRO A 230 6.45 -13.78 -5.06
C PRO A 230 6.51 -12.69 -6.14
N TYR A 231 7.62 -11.95 -6.24
CA TYR A 231 7.75 -10.82 -7.16
C TYR A 231 8.01 -11.26 -8.60
N TYR A 232 8.61 -12.44 -8.78
CA TYR A 232 8.93 -12.99 -10.10
C TYR A 232 8.24 -14.33 -10.40
N GLY A 233 7.75 -15.03 -9.36
CA GLY A 233 7.07 -16.32 -9.54
C GLY A 233 7.97 -17.33 -10.25
N ALA A 234 7.43 -18.06 -11.23
CA ALA A 234 8.15 -19.10 -11.94
C ALA A 234 9.41 -18.60 -12.68
N GLU A 235 9.44 -17.34 -13.07
CA GLU A 235 10.57 -16.74 -13.81
C GLU A 235 11.86 -16.73 -12.98
N MET A 236 11.78 -16.36 -11.69
CA MET A 236 12.95 -16.33 -10.79
C MET A 236 12.54 -16.77 -9.37
N LEU A 237 11.95 -17.95 -9.25
CA LEU A 237 11.36 -18.43 -8.00
C LEU A 237 12.35 -18.52 -6.83
N SER A 238 13.61 -18.86 -7.10
CA SER A 238 14.66 -18.98 -6.08
C SER A 238 15.51 -17.71 -5.89
N CYS A 239 15.18 -16.62 -6.58
CA CYS A 239 15.93 -15.36 -6.43
C CYS A 239 15.59 -14.71 -5.10
N GLY A 240 16.60 -14.56 -4.26
CA GLY A 240 16.46 -13.91 -2.95
C GLY A 240 17.38 -14.50 -1.89
N SER A 241 17.29 -13.94 -0.70
CA SER A 241 18.06 -14.40 0.46
C SER A 241 17.29 -14.19 1.75
N LEU A 242 17.45 -15.10 2.69
CA LEU A 242 16.92 -14.94 4.05
C LEU A 242 17.62 -13.77 4.76
N LYS A 243 16.86 -12.87 5.35
CA LYS A 243 17.35 -11.72 6.13
C LYS A 243 17.14 -11.89 7.62
N LYS A 244 15.97 -12.41 8.04
CA LYS A 244 15.62 -12.52 9.44
C LYS A 244 14.71 -13.73 9.69
N THR A 245 14.73 -14.26 10.89
CA THR A 245 13.78 -15.24 11.40
C THR A 245 13.02 -14.62 12.59
N PHE A 246 11.71 -14.77 12.59
CA PHE A 246 10.84 -14.37 13.70
C PHE A 246 10.43 -15.56 14.55
#